data_ed14f4009a18b16fb0baf9e45adb9bab
#
_entry.id   ed14f4009a18b16fb0baf9e45adb9bab
#
_cell.length_a   1.000
_cell.length_b   1.000
_cell.length_c   1.000
_cell.angle_alpha   90.00
_cell.angle_beta   90.00
_cell.angle_gamma   90.00
#
_symmetry.space_group_name_H-M   'P 1'
#
loop_
_entity.id
_entity.type
_entity.pdbx_description
1 polymer ?
#
loop_
_entity_poly.entity_id
_entity_poly.type
_entity_poly.pdbx_seq_one_letter_code
_entity_poly.pdbx_strand_id
1 'polypeptide(L)'
;MKTIQLLICFSITSILFAQQSYYNNVNLSLTGEALYNELQEKIDIDNTTFTYGDVRDTMLETDEDPENSQNVLLVYGYSNSSCIPQRTRNKQEFGGNSCNFNREHVFARSNSDPEMGGTSNIYTGIVADPHNLRPSDVQMNGNRGNKKFASGTGTAG
;
A
#
# COMPACT_ATOMS: atom_id res chain seq x y z
N MET A 1 42.14 7.56 14.28
CA MET A 1 40.85 8.12 14.70
C MET A 1 40.36 9.26 13.81
N LYS A 2 41.16 10.23 13.42
CA LYS A 2 40.74 11.37 12.57
C LYS A 2 40.26 10.97 11.16
N THR A 3 40.83 9.94 10.55
CA THR A 3 40.44 9.42 9.23
C THR A 3 39.08 8.73 9.22
N ILE A 4 38.71 8.05 10.31
CA ILE A 4 37.42 7.38 10.43
C ILE A 4 36.29 8.41 10.59
N GLN A 5 36.51 9.48 11.33
CA GLN A 5 35.53 10.57 11.46
C GLN A 5 35.28 11.30 10.13
N LEU A 6 36.31 11.47 9.30
CA LEU A 6 36.15 12.08 7.97
C LEU A 6 35.32 11.19 7.01
N LEU A 7 35.51 9.86 7.09
CA LEU A 7 34.77 8.91 6.28
C LEU A 7 33.27 8.86 6.65
N ILE A 8 32.95 8.94 7.94
CA ILE A 8 31.58 8.97 8.44
C ILE A 8 30.88 10.29 8.03
N CYS A 9 31.55 11.42 8.10
CA CYS A 9 31.00 12.70 7.62
C CYS A 9 30.72 12.68 6.11
N PHE A 10 31.59 12.06 5.31
CA PHE A 10 31.40 11.96 3.85
C PHE A 10 30.23 11.02 3.47
N SER A 11 30.04 9.94 4.24
CA SER A 11 28.91 9.00 4.03
C SER A 11 27.55 9.63 4.37
N ILE A 12 27.50 10.48 5.41
CA ILE A 12 26.27 11.16 5.82
C ILE A 12 25.88 12.25 4.80
N THR A 13 26.83 12.97 4.21
CA THR A 13 26.54 13.98 3.19
C THR A 13 26.02 13.35 1.89
N SER A 14 26.48 12.16 1.52
CA SER A 14 26.00 11.45 0.32
C SER A 14 24.52 11.01 0.44
N ILE A 15 24.04 10.68 1.63
CA ILE A 15 22.65 10.30 1.87
C ILE A 15 21.71 11.52 1.76
N LEU A 16 22.18 12.70 2.18
CA LEU A 16 21.38 13.93 2.11
C LEU A 16 21.12 14.40 0.66
N PHE A 17 22.02 14.13 -0.28
CA PHE A 17 21.85 14.50 -1.68
C PHE A 17 20.83 13.63 -2.44
N ALA A 18 20.59 12.39 -2.01
CA ALA A 18 19.68 11.47 -2.70
C ALA A 18 18.20 11.87 -2.56
N GLN A 19 17.82 12.54 -1.47
CA GLN A 19 16.44 13.02 -1.26
C GLN A 19 16.19 14.42 -1.86
N GLN A 20 17.23 15.18 -2.13
CA GLN A 20 17.11 16.58 -2.52
C GLN A 20 16.52 16.75 -3.93
N SER A 21 16.75 15.82 -4.85
CA SER A 21 16.24 15.91 -6.23
C SER A 21 14.71 15.85 -6.32
N TYR A 22 14.05 15.05 -5.49
CA TYR A 22 12.59 14.96 -5.45
C TYR A 22 11.94 16.28 -5.00
N TYR A 23 12.58 16.99 -4.07
CA TYR A 23 12.06 18.24 -3.48
C TYR A 23 12.59 19.50 -4.14
N ASN A 24 13.26 19.42 -5.29
CA ASN A 24 13.89 20.59 -5.94
C ASN A 24 12.92 21.74 -6.22
N ASN A 25 11.65 21.45 -6.39
CA ASN A 25 10.60 22.45 -6.68
C ASN A 25 9.76 22.80 -5.44
N VAL A 26 10.15 22.34 -4.26
CA VAL A 26 9.48 22.63 -2.99
C VAL A 26 10.24 23.69 -2.20
N ASN A 27 9.55 24.70 -1.71
CA ASN A 27 10.17 25.70 -0.83
C ASN A 27 10.27 25.14 0.61
N LEU A 28 11.34 24.41 0.89
CA LEU A 28 11.60 23.82 2.20
C LEU A 28 11.90 24.83 3.32
N SER A 29 11.94 26.14 3.03
CA SER A 29 12.05 27.18 4.07
C SER A 29 10.70 27.53 4.72
N LEU A 30 9.61 27.08 4.14
CA LEU A 30 8.27 27.22 4.70
C LEU A 30 8.10 26.33 5.94
N THR A 31 7.15 26.68 6.79
CA THR A 31 6.81 25.92 8.00
C THR A 31 5.29 25.79 8.20
N GLY A 32 4.86 24.83 9.01
CA GLY A 32 3.44 24.64 9.34
C GLY A 32 2.56 24.39 8.13
N GLU A 33 1.40 25.00 8.07
CA GLU A 33 0.40 24.80 7.02
C GLU A 33 0.92 25.19 5.62
N ALA A 34 1.75 26.22 5.50
CA ALA A 34 2.32 26.64 4.24
C ALA A 34 3.23 25.54 3.64
N LEU A 35 4.08 24.90 4.45
CA LEU A 35 4.91 23.78 4.00
C LEU A 35 4.05 22.55 3.68
N TYR A 36 3.02 22.30 4.48
CA TYR A 36 2.09 21.20 4.23
C TYR A 36 1.42 21.33 2.86
N ASN A 37 0.88 22.50 2.53
CA ASN A 37 0.22 22.77 1.26
C ASN A 37 1.18 22.64 0.07
N GLU A 38 2.40 23.15 0.20
CA GLU A 38 3.45 23.04 -0.82
C GLU A 38 3.82 21.57 -1.10
N LEU A 39 3.96 20.75 -0.05
CA LEU A 39 4.24 19.32 -0.19
C LEU A 39 3.05 18.56 -0.77
N GLN A 40 1.83 18.92 -0.41
CA GLN A 40 0.61 18.32 -0.95
C GLN A 40 0.47 18.62 -2.44
N GLU A 41 0.71 19.87 -2.86
CA GLU A 41 0.70 20.26 -4.27
C GLU A 41 1.78 19.51 -5.07
N LYS A 42 2.99 19.34 -4.49
CA LYS A 42 4.07 18.56 -5.10
C LYS A 42 3.68 17.11 -5.34
N ILE A 43 3.03 16.46 -4.37
CA ILE A 43 2.55 15.07 -4.49
C ILE A 43 1.47 14.97 -5.58
N ASP A 44 0.57 15.96 -5.65
CA ASP A 44 -0.54 15.94 -6.62
C ASP A 44 -0.06 16.13 -8.06
N ILE A 45 0.88 17.02 -8.30
CA ILE A 45 1.43 17.30 -9.65
C ILE A 45 2.18 16.08 -10.22
N ASP A 46 2.95 15.39 -9.40
CA ASP A 46 3.77 14.24 -9.82
C ASP A 46 3.04 12.90 -9.70
N ASN A 47 1.77 12.90 -9.34
CA ASN A 47 1.01 11.68 -9.09
C ASN A 47 0.56 11.04 -10.42
N THR A 48 0.89 9.78 -10.59
CA THR A 48 0.33 8.95 -11.66
C THR A 48 -1.07 8.51 -11.26
N THR A 49 -2.07 8.88 -12.05
CA THR A 49 -3.44 8.45 -11.82
C THR A 49 -3.60 6.97 -12.15
N PHE A 50 -3.80 6.15 -11.14
CA PHE A 50 -4.14 4.75 -11.28
C PHE A 50 -5.65 4.56 -11.41
N THR A 51 -6.06 3.62 -12.26
CA THR A 51 -7.40 3.07 -12.19
C THR A 51 -7.45 1.92 -11.18
N TYR A 52 -8.63 1.58 -10.72
CA TYR A 52 -8.83 0.42 -9.84
C TYR A 52 -8.37 -0.89 -10.51
N GLY A 53 -8.40 -0.94 -11.86
CA GLY A 53 -7.84 -2.04 -12.66
C GLY A 53 -6.32 -2.08 -12.60
N ASP A 54 -5.65 -0.94 -12.78
CA ASP A 54 -4.18 -0.84 -12.76
C ASP A 54 -3.61 -1.27 -11.41
N VAL A 55 -4.28 -0.92 -10.32
CA VAL A 55 -3.83 -1.31 -8.98
C VAL A 55 -3.89 -2.83 -8.77
N ARG A 56 -4.82 -3.54 -9.42
CA ARG A 56 -4.78 -5.00 -9.44
C ARG A 56 -3.46 -5.52 -9.98
N ASP A 57 -2.99 -4.96 -11.08
CA ASP A 57 -1.77 -5.41 -11.74
C ASP A 57 -0.53 -4.96 -10.94
N THR A 58 -0.56 -3.76 -10.37
CA THR A 58 0.49 -3.24 -9.49
C THR A 58 0.69 -4.11 -8.24
N MET A 59 -0.39 -4.60 -7.62
CA MET A 59 -0.30 -5.47 -6.43
C MET A 59 0.48 -6.77 -6.70
N LEU A 60 0.48 -7.28 -7.93
CA LEU A 60 1.22 -8.50 -8.27
C LEU A 60 2.73 -8.31 -8.14
N GLU A 61 3.20 -7.06 -8.23
CA GLU A 61 4.61 -6.70 -8.09
C GLU A 61 4.94 -6.18 -6.68
N THR A 62 4.08 -5.29 -6.14
CA THR A 62 4.34 -4.67 -4.83
C THR A 62 4.18 -5.63 -3.66
N ASP A 63 3.34 -6.63 -3.81
CA ASP A 63 3.05 -7.66 -2.81
C ASP A 63 3.56 -9.04 -3.23
N GLU A 64 4.52 -9.10 -4.17
CA GLU A 64 5.17 -10.35 -4.57
C GLU A 64 5.77 -11.07 -3.37
N ASP A 65 5.59 -12.38 -3.32
CA ASP A 65 6.22 -13.23 -2.31
C ASP A 65 7.73 -13.34 -2.59
N PRO A 66 8.61 -12.83 -1.72
CA PRO A 66 10.05 -12.88 -1.94
C PRO A 66 10.63 -14.31 -1.97
N GLU A 67 9.89 -15.29 -1.48
CA GLU A 67 10.28 -16.70 -1.49
C GLU A 67 9.79 -17.42 -2.76
N ASN A 68 8.76 -16.87 -3.44
CA ASN A 68 8.20 -17.44 -4.66
C ASN A 68 7.53 -16.37 -5.52
N SER A 69 8.22 -15.89 -6.56
CA SER A 69 7.74 -14.83 -7.48
C SER A 69 6.45 -15.15 -8.25
N GLN A 70 5.99 -16.40 -8.23
CA GLN A 70 4.68 -16.77 -8.79
C GLN A 70 3.51 -16.45 -7.85
N ASN A 71 3.79 -16.07 -6.60
CA ASN A 71 2.82 -15.80 -5.57
C ASN A 71 2.79 -14.32 -5.17
N VAL A 72 1.68 -13.93 -4.54
CA VAL A 72 1.53 -12.70 -3.76
C VAL A 72 1.33 -13.02 -2.29
N LEU A 73 1.78 -12.13 -1.41
CA LEU A 73 1.50 -12.16 0.02
C LEU A 73 0.07 -11.66 0.26
N LEU A 74 -0.68 -12.35 1.12
CA LEU A 74 -2.06 -11.98 1.46
C LEU A 74 -2.10 -11.27 2.82
N VAL A 75 -2.72 -10.10 2.88
CA VAL A 75 -2.66 -9.20 4.05
C VAL A 75 -3.18 -9.82 5.35
N TYR A 76 -4.13 -10.71 5.33
CA TYR A 76 -4.67 -11.35 6.55
C TYR A 76 -4.25 -12.82 6.70
N GLY A 77 -3.41 -13.30 5.80
CA GLY A 77 -2.96 -14.68 5.82
C GLY A 77 -1.88 -14.94 6.87
N TYR A 78 -1.96 -16.07 7.56
CA TYR A 78 -0.99 -16.47 8.58
C TYR A 78 -0.61 -17.96 8.56
N SER A 79 -1.14 -18.73 7.64
CA SER A 79 -0.90 -20.18 7.54
C SER A 79 -0.50 -20.58 6.11
N ASN A 80 0.24 -21.66 6.00
CA ASN A 80 0.62 -22.26 4.72
C ASN A 80 -0.25 -23.49 4.37
N SER A 81 -1.24 -23.84 5.19
CA SER A 81 -1.84 -25.18 5.18
C SER A 81 -3.22 -25.29 4.51
N SER A 82 -3.88 -24.20 4.15
CA SER A 82 -5.22 -24.29 3.54
C SER A 82 -5.60 -23.02 2.80
N CYS A 83 -6.70 -23.09 2.07
CA CYS A 83 -7.33 -22.01 1.35
C CYS A 83 -7.54 -20.76 2.22
N ILE A 84 -8.05 -20.97 3.43
CA ILE A 84 -8.22 -19.95 4.48
C ILE A 84 -7.55 -20.49 5.74
N PRO A 85 -6.67 -19.78 6.31
CA PRO A 85 -6.12 -18.44 6.17
C PRO A 85 -4.74 -18.44 5.50
N GLN A 86 -4.65 -18.85 4.27
CA GLN A 86 -3.38 -18.96 3.55
C GLN A 86 -2.64 -17.61 3.48
N ARG A 87 -1.32 -17.66 3.69
CA ARG A 87 -0.46 -16.48 3.70
C ARG A 87 -0.10 -15.98 2.30
N THR A 88 -0.02 -16.87 1.32
CA THR A 88 0.37 -16.58 -0.05
C THR A 88 -0.59 -17.20 -1.05
N ARG A 89 -0.67 -16.64 -2.24
CA ARG A 89 -1.53 -17.15 -3.31
C ARG A 89 -0.88 -16.97 -4.66
N ASN A 90 -1.08 -17.91 -5.59
CA ASN A 90 -0.59 -17.77 -6.95
C ASN A 90 -1.20 -16.52 -7.61
N LYS A 91 -0.39 -15.75 -8.32
CA LYS A 91 -0.79 -14.52 -9.03
C LYS A 91 -1.94 -14.73 -10.02
N GLN A 92 -2.12 -15.96 -10.53
CA GLN A 92 -3.20 -16.31 -11.46
C GLN A 92 -4.55 -16.57 -10.76
N GLU A 93 -4.55 -16.69 -9.43
CA GLU A 93 -5.77 -16.98 -8.65
C GLU A 93 -6.49 -15.72 -8.19
N PHE A 94 -6.42 -14.65 -8.98
CA PHE A 94 -7.22 -13.45 -8.76
C PHE A 94 -8.68 -13.68 -9.18
N GLY A 95 -9.64 -13.32 -8.30
CA GLY A 95 -11.06 -13.46 -8.63
C GLY A 95 -11.99 -13.42 -7.42
N GLY A 96 -13.23 -13.83 -7.62
CA GLY A 96 -14.27 -13.84 -6.60
C GLY A 96 -14.60 -15.23 -6.03
N ASN A 97 -13.93 -16.29 -6.51
CA ASN A 97 -14.19 -17.66 -6.05
C ASN A 97 -13.50 -17.96 -4.71
N SER A 98 -13.98 -18.98 -4.03
CA SER A 98 -13.28 -19.55 -2.86
C SER A 98 -11.84 -19.88 -3.19
N CYS A 99 -10.92 -19.58 -2.29
CA CYS A 99 -9.48 -19.76 -2.46
C CYS A 99 -8.82 -18.89 -3.52
N ASN A 100 -9.52 -17.89 -4.06
CA ASN A 100 -8.92 -16.81 -4.82
C ASN A 100 -8.54 -15.67 -3.89
N PHE A 101 -7.81 -14.69 -4.43
CA PHE A 101 -7.59 -13.41 -3.76
C PHE A 101 -8.22 -12.27 -4.57
N ASN A 102 -8.52 -11.19 -3.88
CA ASN A 102 -9.00 -9.96 -4.48
C ASN A 102 -8.36 -8.73 -3.82
N ARG A 103 -8.76 -7.54 -4.27
CA ARG A 103 -8.30 -6.27 -3.71
C ARG A 103 -9.02 -5.98 -2.41
N GLU A 104 -8.27 -5.85 -1.33
CA GLU A 104 -8.75 -5.40 -0.04
C GLU A 104 -8.44 -3.92 0.16
N HIS A 105 -9.45 -3.12 0.49
CA HIS A 105 -9.25 -1.77 1.02
C HIS A 105 -8.96 -1.88 2.51
N VAL A 106 -7.68 -1.79 2.89
CA VAL A 106 -7.26 -1.89 4.30
C VAL A 106 -7.96 -0.85 5.16
N PHE A 107 -8.07 0.39 4.72
CA PHE A 107 -9.07 1.34 5.20
C PHE A 107 -10.35 1.16 4.38
N ALA A 108 -11.39 0.61 5.01
CA ALA A 108 -12.60 0.23 4.31
C ALA A 108 -13.32 1.43 3.66
N ARG A 109 -13.79 1.26 2.41
CA ARG A 109 -14.43 2.32 1.62
C ARG A 109 -15.57 3.02 2.34
N SER A 110 -16.43 2.25 3.01
CA SER A 110 -17.59 2.77 3.75
C SER A 110 -17.22 3.48 5.07
N ASN A 111 -15.96 3.46 5.47
CA ASN A 111 -15.49 4.18 6.66
C ASN A 111 -14.94 5.58 6.34
N SER A 112 -14.82 5.93 5.04
CA SER A 112 -14.47 7.29 4.61
C SER A 112 -15.72 8.18 4.53
N ASP A 113 -15.50 9.48 4.71
CA ASP A 113 -16.52 10.51 4.53
C ASP A 113 -15.95 11.64 3.65
N PRO A 114 -16.47 11.79 2.40
CA PRO A 114 -17.46 10.94 1.74
C PRO A 114 -16.92 9.53 1.43
N GLU A 115 -17.82 8.56 1.17
CA GLU A 115 -17.43 7.21 0.77
C GLU A 115 -16.56 7.22 -0.50
N MET A 116 -15.60 6.29 -0.60
CA MET A 116 -14.65 6.22 -1.71
C MET A 116 -15.27 5.93 -3.08
N GLY A 117 -16.56 5.60 -3.15
CA GLY A 117 -17.25 5.29 -4.39
C GLY A 117 -17.18 3.81 -4.80
N GLY A 118 -17.45 3.53 -6.07
CA GLY A 118 -17.56 2.18 -6.61
C GLY A 118 -16.22 1.50 -6.90
N THR A 119 -16.28 0.23 -7.30
CA THR A 119 -15.10 -0.64 -7.56
C THR A 119 -15.03 -1.14 -9.01
N SER A 120 -15.55 -0.37 -9.98
CA SER A 120 -15.29 -0.66 -11.38
C SER A 120 -13.82 -0.45 -11.73
N ASN A 121 -13.27 -1.31 -12.58
CA ASN A 121 -11.87 -1.25 -12.98
C ASN A 121 -11.44 0.09 -13.62
N ILE A 122 -12.39 0.87 -14.13
CA ILE A 122 -12.12 2.18 -14.74
C ILE A 122 -12.10 3.34 -13.73
N TYR A 123 -12.50 3.12 -12.48
CA TYR A 123 -12.55 4.17 -11.47
C TYR A 123 -11.16 4.56 -11.01
N THR A 124 -10.98 5.84 -10.74
CA THR A 124 -9.75 6.48 -10.30
C THR A 124 -9.97 7.18 -8.95
N GLY A 125 -8.94 7.85 -8.45
CA GLY A 125 -8.99 8.59 -7.20
C GLY A 125 -8.78 7.68 -5.99
N ILE A 126 -9.29 8.09 -4.82
CA ILE A 126 -9.00 7.43 -3.54
C ILE A 126 -9.40 5.94 -3.50
N VAL A 127 -10.40 5.52 -4.29
CA VAL A 127 -10.80 4.10 -4.40
C VAL A 127 -9.73 3.25 -5.08
N ALA A 128 -8.87 3.86 -5.87
CA ALA A 128 -7.77 3.24 -6.59
C ALA A 128 -6.39 3.59 -6.00
N ASP A 129 -6.34 3.99 -4.73
CA ASP A 129 -5.08 4.28 -4.05
C ASP A 129 -4.28 2.99 -3.81
N PRO A 130 -3.11 2.81 -4.46
CA PRO A 130 -2.30 1.60 -4.29
C PRO A 130 -1.72 1.45 -2.88
N HIS A 131 -1.67 2.52 -2.08
CA HIS A 131 -1.23 2.43 -0.68
C HIS A 131 -2.31 1.83 0.23
N ASN A 132 -3.57 1.95 -0.15
CA ASN A 132 -4.71 1.40 0.60
C ASN A 132 -5.15 0.02 0.12
N LEU A 133 -4.69 -0.44 -1.03
CA LEU A 133 -5.10 -1.71 -1.63
C LEU A 133 -4.05 -2.80 -1.43
N ARG A 134 -4.49 -3.98 -0.97
CA ARG A 134 -3.63 -5.16 -0.76
C ARG A 134 -4.32 -6.43 -1.25
N PRO A 135 -3.56 -7.44 -1.68
CA PRO A 135 -4.13 -8.76 -1.93
C PRO A 135 -4.67 -9.35 -0.62
N SER A 136 -5.89 -9.88 -0.67
CA SER A 136 -6.49 -10.58 0.46
C SER A 136 -7.26 -11.80 -0.03
N ASP A 137 -7.20 -12.90 0.74
CA ASP A 137 -8.12 -14.02 0.51
C ASP A 137 -9.57 -13.52 0.48
N VAL A 138 -10.36 -14.00 -0.49
CA VAL A 138 -11.74 -13.52 -0.72
C VAL A 138 -12.62 -13.68 0.51
N GLN A 139 -12.48 -14.79 1.25
CA GLN A 139 -13.30 -15.03 2.43
C GLN A 139 -12.80 -14.20 3.62
N MET A 140 -11.49 -14.04 3.79
CA MET A 140 -10.93 -13.15 4.83
C MET A 140 -11.33 -11.70 4.59
N ASN A 141 -11.29 -11.23 3.34
CA ASN A 141 -11.79 -9.92 2.96
C ASN A 141 -13.28 -9.77 3.30
N GLY A 142 -14.11 -10.75 2.93
CA GLY A 142 -15.53 -10.76 3.28
C GLY A 142 -15.80 -10.77 4.79
N ASN A 143 -15.07 -11.59 5.54
CA ASN A 143 -15.19 -11.67 7.00
C ASN A 143 -14.76 -10.38 7.68
N ARG A 144 -13.69 -9.73 7.20
CA ARG A 144 -13.25 -8.43 7.70
C ARG A 144 -14.30 -7.37 7.41
N GLY A 145 -14.86 -7.31 6.20
CA GLY A 145 -15.84 -6.31 5.79
C GLY A 145 -15.34 -4.89 6.03
N ASN A 146 -16.10 -4.09 6.80
CA ASN A 146 -15.71 -2.73 7.18
C ASN A 146 -15.34 -2.58 8.67
N LYS A 147 -15.07 -3.69 9.36
CA LYS A 147 -14.70 -3.67 10.78
C LYS A 147 -13.39 -2.90 10.97
N LYS A 148 -13.34 -2.06 12.00
CA LYS A 148 -12.12 -1.33 12.37
C LYS A 148 -11.14 -2.28 13.04
N PHE A 149 -9.85 -2.03 12.82
CA PHE A 149 -8.81 -2.74 13.56
C PHE A 149 -8.80 -2.31 15.02
N ALA A 150 -8.72 -3.28 15.92
CA ALA A 150 -8.66 -3.06 17.36
C ALA A 150 -7.90 -4.20 18.03
N SER A 151 -7.32 -3.93 19.18
CA SER A 151 -6.85 -4.98 20.09
C SER A 151 -8.04 -5.59 20.81
N GLY A 152 -8.06 -6.92 20.93
CA GLY A 152 -9.16 -7.62 21.60
C GLY A 152 -8.84 -9.08 21.85
N THR A 153 -9.72 -9.73 22.62
CA THR A 153 -9.75 -11.17 22.81
C THR A 153 -11.07 -11.72 22.29
N GLY A 154 -11.05 -12.86 21.64
CA GLY A 154 -12.25 -13.48 21.09
C GLY A 154 -12.02 -14.10 19.71
N THR A 155 -13.08 -14.62 19.13
CA THR A 155 -13.04 -15.17 17.79
C THR A 155 -13.02 -14.02 16.80
N ALA A 156 -12.00 -13.94 15.96
CA ALA A 156 -12.04 -13.06 14.80
C ALA A 156 -13.20 -13.51 13.90
N GLY A 157 -14.17 -12.61 13.70
CA GLY A 157 -15.42 -12.88 13.01
C GLY A 157 -15.28 -13.16 11.53
#